data_214b72e99145fe36a50f3c03a98eb3d9
#
_entry.id   214b72e99145fe36a50f3c03a98eb3d9
#
_cell.length_a   1.000
_cell.length_b   1.000
_cell.length_c   1.000
_cell.angle_alpha   90.00
_cell.angle_beta   90.00
_cell.angle_gamma   90.00
#
_symmetry.space_group_name_H-M   'P 1'
#
loop_
_entity.id
_entity.type
_entity.pdbx_description
1 polymer ?
#
loop_
_entity_poly.entity_id
_entity_poly.type
_entity_poly.pdbx_seq_one_letter_code
_entity_poly.pdbx_strand_id
1 'polypeptide(L)'
;MDRRRALLLGAAAALAACAKPAPAPVGSDGKPLPQVYHIKPGDESVISYRMLDGVNALRQSKGAPQVQFNAALIAACATHSRDMAVQNRPWHFGSDGSSPLVRVQRVGYTGKLLGELISETYQTELVTLSDWMAQTDTRDVVLDARATEMGFSWFQEPSGKLWWTMLMGTNAL
;
A
#
# COMPACT_ATOMS: atom_id res chain seq x y z
N MET A 1 -58.00 44.77 18.09
CA MET A 1 -56.57 44.90 18.32
C MET A 1 -55.93 43.54 17.89
N ASP A 2 -55.27 43.59 16.76
CA ASP A 2 -55.04 42.38 15.89
C ASP A 2 -53.94 41.48 16.34
N ARG A 3 -54.34 40.23 16.55
CA ARG A 3 -53.45 39.07 16.75
C ARG A 3 -53.24 38.32 15.40
N ARG A 4 -52.73 38.97 14.39
CA ARG A 4 -52.43 38.31 13.10
C ARG A 4 -51.15 38.83 12.49
N ARG A 5 -50.03 38.59 13.16
CA ARG A 5 -48.72 38.58 12.52
C ARG A 5 -47.91 37.39 13.04
N ALA A 6 -48.33 36.20 12.67
CA ALA A 6 -47.61 34.97 12.91
C ALA A 6 -46.95 34.55 11.61
N LEU A 7 -45.62 34.58 11.59
CA LEU A 7 -44.75 33.48 11.14
C LEU A 7 -44.89 33.05 9.68
N LEU A 8 -44.13 33.68 8.81
CA LEU A 8 -43.57 33.04 7.61
C LEU A 8 -42.07 32.92 7.84
N LEU A 9 -41.65 31.89 8.61
CA LEU A 9 -40.30 31.37 8.59
C LEU A 9 -40.28 30.33 7.47
N GLY A 10 -39.77 30.76 6.32
CA GLY A 10 -39.51 29.86 5.20
C GLY A 10 -38.42 28.87 5.57
N ALA A 11 -38.74 27.58 5.55
CA ALA A 11 -37.79 26.51 5.61
C ALA A 11 -37.02 26.47 4.26
N ALA A 12 -35.81 27.02 4.22
CA ALA A 12 -34.87 26.78 3.15
C ALA A 12 -34.35 25.35 3.28
N ALA A 13 -34.98 24.42 2.61
CA ALA A 13 -34.45 23.07 2.44
C ALA A 13 -33.19 23.17 1.61
N ALA A 14 -32.02 23.00 2.25
CA ALA A 14 -30.75 22.84 1.59
C ALA A 14 -30.78 21.50 0.83
N LEU A 15 -31.03 21.54 -0.47
CA LEU A 15 -30.77 20.45 -1.40
C LEU A 15 -29.25 20.28 -1.49
N ALA A 16 -28.71 19.40 -0.66
CA ALA A 16 -27.37 18.87 -0.86
C ALA A 16 -27.41 18.08 -2.18
N ALA A 17 -27.11 18.75 -3.27
CA ALA A 17 -26.92 18.11 -4.56
C ALA A 17 -25.71 17.17 -4.40
N CYS A 18 -25.93 15.85 -4.51
CA CYS A 18 -24.90 14.87 -4.73
C CYS A 18 -24.21 15.24 -6.06
N ALA A 19 -23.19 16.08 -6.00
CA ALA A 19 -22.36 16.38 -7.15
C ALA A 19 -21.71 15.06 -7.60
N LYS A 20 -22.10 14.56 -8.77
CA LYS A 20 -21.36 13.46 -9.40
C LYS A 20 -19.90 13.89 -9.51
N PRO A 21 -18.95 13.00 -9.13
CA PRO A 21 -17.55 13.30 -9.34
C PRO A 21 -17.33 13.67 -10.81
N ALA A 22 -16.55 14.72 -11.03
CA ALA A 22 -16.18 15.13 -12.39
C ALA A 22 -15.55 13.93 -13.13
N PRO A 23 -15.87 13.72 -14.40
CA PRO A 23 -15.24 12.64 -15.18
C PRO A 23 -13.73 12.83 -15.16
N ALA A 24 -12.99 11.70 -14.98
CA ALA A 24 -11.54 11.73 -15.03
C ALA A 24 -11.05 12.31 -16.38
N PRO A 25 -9.98 13.13 -16.35
CA PRO A 25 -9.41 13.64 -17.59
C PRO A 25 -8.98 12.49 -18.48
N VAL A 26 -9.28 12.60 -19.79
CA VAL A 26 -8.94 11.56 -20.79
C VAL A 26 -7.75 12.02 -21.64
N GLY A 27 -6.88 11.06 -21.99
CA GLY A 27 -5.79 11.26 -22.90
C GLY A 27 -6.26 11.41 -24.36
N SER A 28 -5.33 11.70 -25.26
CA SER A 28 -5.59 11.81 -26.71
C SER A 28 -6.07 10.50 -27.35
N ASP A 29 -5.87 9.37 -26.69
CA ASP A 29 -6.34 8.04 -27.07
C ASP A 29 -7.75 7.71 -26.53
N GLY A 30 -8.42 8.68 -25.89
CA GLY A 30 -9.74 8.53 -25.31
C GLY A 30 -9.79 7.71 -24.01
N LYS A 31 -8.63 7.29 -23.47
CA LYS A 31 -8.55 6.56 -22.20
C LYS A 31 -8.36 7.52 -21.03
N PRO A 32 -8.86 7.21 -19.84
CA PRO A 32 -8.56 7.97 -18.65
C PRO A 32 -7.05 8.12 -18.47
N LEU A 33 -6.59 9.34 -18.19
CA LEU A 33 -5.19 9.55 -17.82
C LEU A 33 -4.87 8.75 -16.54
N PRO A 34 -3.69 8.13 -16.45
CA PRO A 34 -3.25 7.49 -15.23
C PRO A 34 -3.34 8.48 -14.07
N GLN A 35 -4.11 8.11 -13.04
CA GLN A 35 -4.17 8.93 -11.83
C GLN A 35 -2.97 8.62 -10.97
N VAL A 36 -2.18 9.65 -10.68
CA VAL A 36 -1.08 9.54 -9.71
C VAL A 36 -1.66 9.52 -8.32
N TYR A 37 -1.40 8.45 -7.58
CA TYR A 37 -1.77 8.34 -6.17
C TYR A 37 -0.77 9.12 -5.32
N HIS A 38 -1.23 10.20 -4.69
CA HIS A 38 -0.43 10.99 -3.76
C HIS A 38 -0.76 10.62 -2.33
N ILE A 39 0.22 10.11 -1.60
CA ILE A 39 0.12 9.81 -0.17
C ILE A 39 0.25 11.12 0.59
N LYS A 40 -0.72 11.40 1.47
CA LYS A 40 -0.71 12.60 2.31
C LYS A 40 -0.05 12.31 3.65
N PRO A 41 0.60 13.30 4.27
CA PRO A 41 1.07 13.17 5.64
C PRO A 41 -0.07 12.73 6.57
N GLY A 42 0.16 11.69 7.35
CA GLY A 42 -0.83 11.08 8.24
C GLY A 42 -1.57 9.87 7.69
N ASP A 43 -1.43 9.56 6.39
CA ASP A 43 -2.03 8.37 5.78
C ASP A 43 -1.23 7.09 6.02
N GLU A 44 -0.01 7.18 6.60
CA GLU A 44 0.95 6.08 6.68
C GLU A 44 0.39 4.86 7.39
N SER A 45 -0.26 5.07 8.53
CA SER A 45 -0.87 3.97 9.28
C SER A 45 -2.06 3.36 8.54
N VAL A 46 -2.89 4.19 7.93
CA VAL A 46 -4.06 3.73 7.17
C VAL A 46 -3.65 2.86 6.00
N ILE A 47 -2.64 3.29 5.22
CA ILE A 47 -2.11 2.53 4.08
C ILE A 47 -1.49 1.22 4.55
N SER A 48 -0.67 1.26 5.62
CA SER A 48 -0.03 0.07 6.16
C SER A 48 -1.05 -0.97 6.62
N TYR A 49 -2.04 -0.58 7.42
CA TYR A 49 -3.05 -1.51 7.90
C TYR A 49 -3.98 -2.00 6.79
N ARG A 50 -4.31 -1.17 5.81
CA ARG A 50 -5.10 -1.59 4.65
C ARG A 50 -4.36 -2.65 3.82
N MET A 51 -3.04 -2.52 3.67
CA MET A 51 -2.22 -3.56 3.04
C MET A 51 -2.23 -4.84 3.88
N LEU A 52 -2.01 -4.76 5.19
CA LEU A 52 -2.02 -5.93 6.09
C LEU A 52 -3.36 -6.65 6.06
N ASP A 53 -4.46 -5.90 6.15
CA ASP A 53 -5.82 -6.45 6.09
C ASP A 53 -6.09 -7.14 4.75
N GLY A 54 -5.67 -6.52 3.64
CA GLY A 54 -5.77 -7.09 2.29
C GLY A 54 -5.01 -8.41 2.17
N VAL A 55 -3.75 -8.43 2.63
CA VAL A 55 -2.93 -9.65 2.67
C VAL A 55 -3.60 -10.73 3.52
N ASN A 56 -4.06 -10.39 4.73
CA ASN A 56 -4.68 -11.36 5.63
C ASN A 56 -6.03 -11.88 5.13
N ALA A 57 -6.82 -11.06 4.44
CA ALA A 57 -8.05 -11.52 3.78
C ALA A 57 -7.76 -12.55 2.66
N LEU A 58 -6.74 -12.29 1.84
CA LEU A 58 -6.30 -13.22 0.79
C LEU A 58 -5.78 -14.53 1.39
N ARG A 59 -4.94 -14.46 2.42
CA ARG A 59 -4.40 -15.62 3.14
C ARG A 59 -5.51 -16.47 3.76
N GLN A 60 -6.46 -15.82 4.46
CA GLN A 60 -7.63 -16.49 5.03
C GLN A 60 -8.45 -17.22 3.97
N SER A 61 -8.67 -16.61 2.80
CA SER A 61 -9.40 -17.24 1.69
C SER A 61 -8.73 -18.51 1.16
N LYS A 62 -7.43 -18.70 1.44
CA LYS A 62 -6.62 -19.87 1.06
C LYS A 62 -6.29 -20.79 2.24
N GLY A 63 -6.84 -20.52 3.43
CA GLY A 63 -6.57 -21.32 4.63
C GLY A 63 -5.16 -21.14 5.20
N ALA A 64 -4.42 -20.10 4.78
CA ALA A 64 -3.12 -19.77 5.34
C ALA A 64 -3.28 -18.95 6.63
N PRO A 65 -2.39 -19.10 7.63
CA PRO A 65 -2.41 -18.31 8.86
C PRO A 65 -2.24 -16.82 8.57
N GLN A 66 -2.84 -15.96 9.40
CA GLN A 66 -2.61 -14.51 9.35
C GLN A 66 -1.17 -14.16 9.70
N VAL A 67 -0.69 -13.07 9.12
CA VAL A 67 0.60 -12.47 9.44
C VAL A 67 0.41 -11.21 10.26
N GLN A 68 1.45 -10.82 11.00
CA GLN A 68 1.52 -9.58 11.77
C GLN A 68 2.72 -8.74 11.34
N PHE A 69 2.64 -7.43 11.57
CA PHE A 69 3.79 -6.58 11.31
C PHE A 69 4.96 -6.89 12.23
N ASN A 70 6.16 -6.92 11.64
CA ASN A 70 7.43 -6.98 12.36
C ASN A 70 8.23 -5.72 12.08
N ALA A 71 8.67 -5.03 13.13
CA ALA A 71 9.35 -3.74 13.04
C ALA A 71 10.68 -3.81 12.27
N ALA A 72 11.44 -4.91 12.42
CA ALA A 72 12.69 -5.10 11.69
C ALA A 72 12.44 -5.28 10.18
N LEU A 73 11.42 -6.08 9.82
CA LEU A 73 11.03 -6.22 8.41
C LEU A 73 10.53 -4.90 7.82
N ILE A 74 9.76 -4.09 8.57
CA ILE A 74 9.33 -2.76 8.12
C ILE A 74 10.53 -1.85 7.87
N ALA A 75 11.51 -1.83 8.78
CA ALA A 75 12.74 -1.03 8.63
C ALA A 75 13.54 -1.44 7.38
N ALA A 76 13.66 -2.74 7.13
CA ALA A 76 14.32 -3.24 5.92
C ALA A 76 13.56 -2.81 4.65
N CYS A 77 12.22 -2.88 4.64
CA CYS A 77 11.39 -2.40 3.53
C CYS A 77 11.59 -0.90 3.28
N ALA A 78 11.54 -0.07 4.33
CA ALA A 78 11.70 1.38 4.22
C ALA A 78 13.06 1.78 3.64
N THR A 79 14.12 1.10 4.07
CA THR A 79 15.46 1.31 3.53
C THR A 79 15.52 0.94 2.06
N HIS A 80 14.97 -0.21 1.69
CA HIS A 80 15.05 -0.70 0.30
C HIS A 80 14.20 0.11 -0.65
N SER A 81 12.98 0.51 -0.27
CA SER A 81 12.12 1.36 -1.10
C SER A 81 12.81 2.68 -1.44
N ARG A 82 13.50 3.30 -0.50
CA ARG A 82 14.28 4.52 -0.73
C ARG A 82 15.50 4.26 -1.61
N ASP A 83 16.17 3.15 -1.41
CA ASP A 83 17.37 2.78 -2.19
C ASP A 83 16.99 2.45 -3.65
N MET A 84 15.88 1.78 -3.91
CA MET A 84 15.36 1.58 -5.27
C MET A 84 15.11 2.91 -5.99
N ALA A 85 14.57 3.92 -5.29
CA ALA A 85 14.37 5.26 -5.84
C ALA A 85 15.70 5.92 -6.21
N VAL A 86 16.71 5.81 -5.36
CA VAL A 86 18.07 6.33 -5.64
C VAL A 86 18.69 5.65 -6.85
N GLN A 87 18.51 4.34 -6.98
CA GLN A 87 18.98 3.57 -8.14
C GLN A 87 18.12 3.78 -9.39
N ASN A 88 16.92 4.37 -9.24
CA ASN A 88 15.88 4.44 -10.26
C ASN A 88 15.61 3.07 -10.92
N ARG A 89 15.54 2.02 -10.10
CA ARG A 89 15.43 0.63 -10.57
C ARG A 89 14.69 -0.24 -9.54
N PRO A 90 13.59 -0.93 -9.94
CA PRO A 90 12.88 -1.89 -9.09
C PRO A 90 13.58 -3.26 -9.16
N TRP A 91 14.53 -3.51 -8.30
CA TRP A 91 15.19 -4.80 -8.22
C TRP A 91 15.58 -5.15 -6.77
N HIS A 92 15.89 -6.42 -6.54
CA HIS A 92 16.07 -6.98 -5.20
C HIS A 92 17.40 -6.65 -4.52
N PHE A 93 18.39 -6.10 -5.25
CA PHE A 93 19.68 -5.77 -4.68
C PHE A 93 19.79 -4.29 -4.35
N GLY A 94 20.37 -4.00 -3.19
CA GLY A 94 20.68 -2.65 -2.79
C GLY A 94 21.80 -2.03 -3.65
N SER A 95 21.90 -0.70 -3.64
CA SER A 95 22.99 0.05 -4.30
C SER A 95 24.38 -0.36 -3.79
N ASP A 96 24.44 -0.90 -2.57
CA ASP A 96 25.62 -1.46 -1.93
C ASP A 96 25.83 -2.97 -2.22
N GLY A 97 25.03 -3.55 -3.12
CA GLY A 97 25.04 -4.97 -3.46
C GLY A 97 24.36 -5.88 -2.44
N SER A 98 23.72 -5.34 -1.41
CA SER A 98 23.04 -6.16 -0.40
C SER A 98 21.82 -6.88 -0.96
N SER A 99 21.71 -8.17 -0.64
CA SER A 99 20.50 -8.95 -0.90
C SER A 99 19.41 -8.66 0.15
N PRO A 100 18.15 -9.06 -0.09
CA PRO A 100 17.08 -8.98 0.92
C PRO A 100 17.49 -9.63 2.25
N LEU A 101 18.14 -10.79 2.21
CA LEU A 101 18.61 -11.48 3.42
C LEU A 101 19.62 -10.65 4.20
N VAL A 102 20.59 -10.03 3.53
CA VAL A 102 21.58 -9.17 4.18
C VAL A 102 20.89 -7.95 4.81
N ARG A 103 19.91 -7.36 4.15
CA ARG A 103 19.17 -6.20 4.68
C ARG A 103 18.41 -6.53 5.96
N VAL A 104 17.67 -7.66 5.98
CA VAL A 104 16.92 -8.05 7.19
C VAL A 104 17.84 -8.41 8.35
N GLN A 105 19.01 -9.01 8.10
CA GLN A 105 20.02 -9.28 9.13
C GLN A 105 20.60 -7.98 9.71
N ARG A 106 20.89 -6.98 8.90
CA ARG A 106 21.40 -5.66 9.34
C ARG A 106 20.48 -4.93 10.30
N VAL A 107 19.17 -5.11 10.15
CA VAL A 107 18.16 -4.51 11.06
C VAL A 107 17.81 -5.42 12.25
N GLY A 108 18.52 -6.53 12.42
CA GLY A 108 18.37 -7.41 13.57
C GLY A 108 17.16 -8.35 13.48
N TYR A 109 16.67 -8.65 12.29
CA TYR A 109 15.62 -9.65 12.13
C TYR A 109 16.18 -11.05 12.44
N THR A 110 15.60 -11.71 13.44
CA THR A 110 16.07 -13.02 13.93
C THR A 110 15.30 -14.20 13.32
N GLY A 111 14.18 -13.93 12.66
CA GLY A 111 13.40 -14.95 11.98
C GLY A 111 14.00 -15.36 10.63
N LYS A 112 13.27 -16.20 9.91
CA LYS A 112 13.64 -16.62 8.55
C LYS A 112 12.89 -15.75 7.52
N LEU A 113 13.63 -15.13 6.62
CA LEU A 113 13.06 -14.46 5.45
C LEU A 113 12.51 -15.51 4.48
N LEU A 114 11.27 -15.33 4.03
CA LEU A 114 10.59 -16.22 3.08
C LEU A 114 10.54 -15.62 1.68
N GLY A 115 10.47 -14.30 1.55
CA GLY A 115 10.50 -13.64 0.25
C GLY A 115 10.36 -12.13 0.33
N GLU A 116 10.64 -11.48 -0.79
CA GLU A 116 10.53 -10.04 -0.99
C GLU A 116 9.71 -9.76 -2.24
N LEU A 117 8.78 -8.80 -2.13
CA LEU A 117 8.02 -8.24 -3.23
C LEU A 117 8.38 -6.77 -3.37
N ILE A 118 8.60 -6.34 -4.60
CA ILE A 118 8.93 -4.96 -4.93
C ILE A 118 8.06 -4.47 -6.08
N SER A 119 7.81 -3.16 -6.14
CA SER A 119 7.11 -2.56 -7.27
C SER A 119 7.50 -1.09 -7.45
N GLU A 120 7.50 -0.66 -8.69
CA GLU A 120 7.57 0.74 -9.12
C GLU A 120 6.26 1.09 -9.79
N THR A 121 5.52 2.07 -9.26
CA THR A 121 4.19 2.41 -9.78
C THR A 121 3.77 3.83 -9.37
N TYR A 122 2.60 4.26 -9.87
CA TYR A 122 1.91 5.48 -9.45
C TYR A 122 0.56 5.15 -8.78
N GLN A 123 0.32 3.88 -8.48
CA GLN A 123 -0.96 3.36 -8.02
C GLN A 123 -0.96 3.09 -6.52
N THR A 124 -2.16 2.79 -5.98
CA THR A 124 -2.35 2.51 -4.56
C THR A 124 -1.73 1.18 -4.14
N GLU A 125 -1.56 1.01 -2.83
CA GLU A 125 -1.10 -0.23 -2.20
C GLU A 125 -1.98 -1.44 -2.56
N LEU A 126 -3.30 -1.27 -2.66
CA LEU A 126 -4.19 -2.38 -2.99
C LEU A 126 -4.14 -2.77 -4.47
N VAL A 127 -3.94 -1.82 -5.37
CA VAL A 127 -3.70 -2.13 -6.79
C VAL A 127 -2.38 -2.86 -6.93
N THR A 128 -1.32 -2.41 -6.24
CA THR A 128 -0.02 -3.09 -6.20
C THR A 128 -0.14 -4.52 -5.64
N LEU A 129 -0.93 -4.71 -4.57
CA LEU A 129 -1.21 -6.06 -4.05
C LEU A 129 -1.91 -6.94 -5.10
N SER A 130 -2.89 -6.38 -5.83
CA SER A 130 -3.56 -7.10 -6.92
C SER A 130 -2.59 -7.52 -8.02
N ASP A 131 -1.65 -6.66 -8.39
CA ASP A 131 -0.63 -6.96 -9.40
C ASP A 131 0.33 -8.06 -8.91
N TRP A 132 0.76 -8.03 -7.64
CA TRP A 132 1.54 -9.10 -7.04
C TRP A 132 0.77 -10.43 -6.99
N MET A 133 -0.54 -10.39 -6.76
CA MET A 133 -1.37 -11.60 -6.76
C MET A 133 -1.63 -12.17 -8.17
N ALA A 134 -1.49 -11.37 -9.20
CA ALA A 134 -1.63 -11.82 -10.59
C ALA A 134 -0.41 -12.65 -11.08
N GLN A 135 0.76 -12.46 -10.47
CA GLN A 135 2.01 -13.16 -10.82
C GLN A 135 2.24 -14.32 -9.86
N THR A 136 2.66 -15.47 -10.39
CA THR A 136 2.78 -16.71 -9.59
C THR A 136 3.84 -16.59 -8.49
N ASP A 137 5.03 -16.11 -8.83
CA ASP A 137 6.17 -16.00 -7.92
C ASP A 137 5.88 -15.05 -6.72
N THR A 138 5.33 -13.89 -6.96
CA THR A 138 4.96 -12.95 -5.89
C THR A 138 3.73 -13.43 -5.11
N ARG A 139 2.74 -14.01 -5.77
CA ARG A 139 1.57 -14.62 -5.11
C ARG A 139 1.97 -15.73 -4.14
N ASP A 140 2.91 -16.57 -4.54
CA ASP A 140 3.36 -17.69 -3.71
C ASP A 140 4.06 -17.19 -2.44
N VAL A 141 4.78 -16.07 -2.51
CA VAL A 141 5.34 -15.41 -1.31
C VAL A 141 4.24 -14.85 -0.41
N VAL A 142 3.23 -14.15 -0.96
CA VAL A 142 2.11 -13.60 -0.16
C VAL A 142 1.34 -14.71 0.54
N LEU A 143 1.15 -15.85 -0.12
CA LEU A 143 0.34 -16.96 0.37
C LEU A 143 1.16 -18.07 1.07
N ASP A 144 2.47 -17.91 1.24
CA ASP A 144 3.30 -18.94 1.92
C ASP A 144 2.76 -19.23 3.32
N ALA A 145 2.25 -20.44 3.52
CA ALA A 145 1.62 -20.84 4.79
C ALA A 145 2.58 -20.81 6.00
N ARG A 146 3.90 -20.77 5.76
CA ARG A 146 4.92 -20.65 6.81
C ARG A 146 5.05 -19.22 7.33
N ALA A 147 4.60 -18.22 6.57
CA ALA A 147 4.73 -16.82 6.98
C ALA A 147 3.87 -16.51 8.20
N THR A 148 4.47 -15.90 9.19
CA THR A 148 3.83 -15.38 10.42
C THR A 148 4.03 -13.88 10.58
N GLU A 149 5.01 -13.31 9.87
CA GLU A 149 5.42 -11.92 9.98
C GLU A 149 5.54 -11.25 8.62
N MET A 150 5.27 -9.95 8.60
CA MET A 150 5.30 -9.12 7.41
C MET A 150 5.96 -7.78 7.70
N GLY A 151 6.74 -7.30 6.75
CA GLY A 151 7.13 -5.89 6.65
C GLY A 151 6.51 -5.28 5.41
N PHE A 152 6.12 -4.01 5.49
CA PHE A 152 5.64 -3.25 4.35
C PHE A 152 6.03 -1.80 4.50
N SER A 153 6.57 -1.20 3.44
CA SER A 153 6.91 0.20 3.41
C SER A 153 7.04 0.70 1.97
N TRP A 154 7.18 2.01 1.82
CA TRP A 154 7.31 2.67 0.53
C TRP A 154 8.17 3.92 0.62
N PHE A 155 8.56 4.38 -0.55
CA PHE A 155 9.07 5.73 -0.77
C PHE A 155 8.32 6.37 -1.93
N GLN A 156 7.85 7.61 -1.77
CA GLN A 156 7.22 8.38 -2.84
C GLN A 156 8.12 9.53 -3.26
N GLU A 157 8.42 9.59 -4.55
CA GLU A 157 9.14 10.71 -5.14
C GLU A 157 8.25 11.95 -5.28
N PRO A 158 8.83 13.16 -5.42
CA PRO A 158 8.06 14.36 -5.72
C PRO A 158 7.23 14.29 -7.01
N SER A 159 7.64 13.45 -7.96
CA SER A 159 6.90 13.12 -9.19
C SER A 159 5.61 12.35 -8.94
N GLY A 160 5.44 11.81 -7.73
CA GLY A 160 4.37 10.91 -7.34
C GLY A 160 4.69 9.43 -7.57
N LYS A 161 5.83 9.09 -8.17
CA LYS A 161 6.25 7.70 -8.33
C LYS A 161 6.44 7.04 -6.96
N LEU A 162 5.95 5.82 -6.83
CA LEU A 162 5.98 5.02 -5.61
C LEU A 162 6.87 3.79 -5.81
N TRP A 163 7.69 3.56 -4.81
CA TRP A 163 8.55 2.38 -4.68
C TRP A 163 8.06 1.58 -3.48
N TRP A 164 7.43 0.45 -3.76
CA TRP A 164 6.85 -0.41 -2.74
C TRP A 164 7.77 -1.56 -2.42
N THR A 165 7.89 -1.92 -1.15
CA THR A 165 8.58 -3.14 -0.71
C THR A 165 7.72 -3.85 0.33
N MET A 166 7.57 -5.16 0.15
CA MET A 166 7.00 -6.07 1.14
C MET A 166 7.97 -7.21 1.40
N LEU A 167 8.14 -7.58 2.66
CA LEU A 167 8.91 -8.74 3.09
C LEU A 167 7.98 -9.68 3.87
N MET A 168 8.08 -10.97 3.56
CA MET A 168 7.41 -12.02 4.31
C MET A 168 8.43 -12.84 5.06
N GLY A 169 8.16 -13.12 6.34
CA GLY A 169 9.05 -13.85 7.21
C GLY A 169 8.31 -14.75 8.18
N THR A 170 9.06 -15.54 8.91
CA THR A 170 8.54 -16.38 9.98
C THR A 170 9.49 -16.39 11.17
N ASN A 171 8.93 -16.31 12.38
CA ASN A 171 9.64 -16.55 13.63
C ASN A 171 9.49 -18.00 14.14
N ALA A 172 8.78 -18.85 13.40
CA ALA A 172 8.70 -20.27 13.72
C ALA A 172 10.08 -20.92 13.47
N LEU A 173 10.65 -21.47 14.53
CA LEU A 173 11.87 -22.27 14.51
C LEU A 173 11.59 -23.66 13.92
#